data_c38f66845001d134b5dc1f9882adaf5e
#
_entry.id   c38f66845001d134b5dc1f9882adaf5e
#
_cell.length_a   1.000
_cell.length_b   1.000
_cell.length_c   1.000
_cell.angle_alpha   90.00
_cell.angle_beta   90.00
_cell.angle_gamma   90.00
#
_symmetry.space_group_name_H-M   'P 1'
#
loop_
_entity.id
_entity.type
_entity.pdbx_description
1 polymer ?
#
loop_
_entity_poly.entity_id
_entity_poly.type
_entity_poly.pdbx_seq_one_letter_code
_entity_poly.pdbx_strand_id
1 'polypeptide(L)'
;ERKNLIDTLENNNIEVIQFSFPEELENKKYGHDFVFIRDAFISDLNKNVLLLKFSQKNRDAESKIISDYLEKLDYNITEIPNHNNMFAEGGEFYYCHKDKILFSGIKRNSIRGAEEVASFLNVNELILIKTEAFHLDTVFTTIMDHNGKLCAVIACKDLISKDSFELLNQFSRSNSIDII
;
A
#
# COMPACT_ATOMS: atom_id res chain seq x y z
N GLU A 1 -7.62 18.27 -14.82
CA GLU A 1 -7.84 17.40 -13.64
C GLU A 1 -6.56 17.27 -12.81
N ARG A 2 -5.42 16.79 -13.37
CA ARG A 2 -4.14 16.63 -12.63
C ARG A 2 -3.69 17.92 -11.94
N LYS A 3 -3.73 19.05 -12.63
CA LYS A 3 -3.35 20.35 -12.05
C LYS A 3 -4.22 20.70 -10.84
N ASN A 4 -5.53 20.49 -10.92
CA ASN A 4 -6.44 20.77 -9.80
C ASN A 4 -6.13 19.92 -8.56
N LEU A 5 -5.73 18.65 -8.77
CA LEU A 5 -5.30 17.77 -7.67
C LEU A 5 -4.02 18.30 -7.01
N ILE A 6 -3.01 18.68 -7.81
CA ILE A 6 -1.76 19.25 -7.32
C ILE A 6 -2.05 20.52 -6.52
N ASP A 7 -2.77 21.47 -7.12
CA ASP A 7 -3.14 22.74 -6.49
C ASP A 7 -3.90 22.49 -5.16
N THR A 8 -4.78 21.48 -5.12
CA THR A 8 -5.51 21.12 -3.89
C THR A 8 -4.58 20.60 -2.80
N LEU A 9 -3.64 19.71 -3.14
CA LEU A 9 -2.69 19.16 -2.18
C LEU A 9 -1.75 20.24 -1.63
N GLU A 10 -1.19 21.08 -2.51
CA GLU A 10 -0.27 22.16 -2.12
C GLU A 10 -0.99 23.23 -1.27
N ASN A 11 -2.23 23.57 -1.58
CA ASN A 11 -3.05 24.47 -0.76
C ASN A 11 -3.35 23.92 0.65
N ASN A 12 -3.20 22.61 0.85
CA ASN A 12 -3.30 21.94 2.15
C ASN A 12 -1.94 21.63 2.77
N ASN A 13 -0.87 22.31 2.33
CA ASN A 13 0.50 22.16 2.82
C ASN A 13 1.08 20.73 2.60
N ILE A 14 0.64 20.06 1.55
CA ILE A 14 1.20 18.76 1.14
C ILE A 14 2.18 19.04 0.00
N GLU A 15 3.45 18.71 0.20
CA GLU A 15 4.47 18.77 -0.85
C GLU A 15 4.18 17.74 -1.92
N VAL A 16 4.11 18.17 -3.19
CA VAL A 16 3.85 17.29 -4.33
C VAL A 16 5.10 17.09 -5.15
N ILE A 17 5.68 15.88 -5.07
CA ILE A 17 6.84 15.49 -5.88
C ILE A 17 6.34 14.81 -7.16
N GLN A 18 6.69 15.38 -8.30
CA GLN A 18 6.31 14.85 -9.60
C GLN A 18 7.49 14.15 -10.26
N PHE A 19 7.32 12.88 -10.61
CA PHE A 19 8.28 12.15 -11.42
C PHE A 19 7.95 12.26 -12.90
N SER A 20 8.97 12.43 -13.73
CA SER A 20 8.84 12.25 -15.18
C SER A 20 8.66 10.77 -15.49
N PHE A 21 7.91 10.48 -16.55
CA PHE A 21 7.78 9.09 -17.00
C PHE A 21 9.15 8.58 -17.46
N PRO A 22 9.60 7.41 -16.98
CA PRO A 22 10.94 6.90 -17.33
C PRO A 22 11.00 6.44 -18.78
N GLU A 23 12.02 6.92 -19.52
CA GLU A 23 12.25 6.55 -20.93
C GLU A 23 12.44 5.02 -21.09
N GLU A 24 13.00 4.35 -20.09
CA GLU A 24 13.21 2.89 -20.06
C GLU A 24 11.89 2.10 -20.11
N LEU A 25 10.78 2.73 -19.77
CA LEU A 25 9.45 2.12 -19.77
C LEU A 25 8.59 2.51 -20.97
N GLU A 26 8.97 3.53 -21.76
CA GLU A 26 8.15 4.09 -22.83
C GLU A 26 7.65 3.08 -23.87
N ASN A 27 8.46 2.10 -24.21
CA ASN A 27 8.15 1.11 -25.24
C ASN A 27 7.88 -0.29 -24.68
N LYS A 28 7.67 -0.41 -23.35
CA LYS A 28 7.38 -1.70 -22.73
C LYS A 28 5.88 -1.92 -22.63
N LYS A 29 5.43 -3.15 -22.90
CA LYS A 29 4.02 -3.54 -22.93
C LYS A 29 3.22 -3.13 -21.68
N TYR A 30 3.88 -3.02 -20.53
CA TYR A 30 3.27 -2.69 -19.23
C TYR A 30 3.89 -1.44 -18.59
N GLY A 31 4.66 -0.64 -19.33
CA GLY A 31 5.31 0.56 -18.80
C GLY A 31 4.31 1.58 -18.24
N HIS A 32 3.10 1.63 -18.78
CA HIS A 32 2.04 2.53 -18.31
C HIS A 32 1.57 2.21 -16.88
N ASP A 33 1.81 1.01 -16.34
CA ASP A 33 1.48 0.64 -14.96
C ASP A 33 2.32 1.41 -13.94
N PHE A 34 3.42 2.03 -14.36
CA PHE A 34 4.25 2.90 -13.51
C PHE A 34 3.47 4.10 -12.93
N VAL A 35 2.33 4.46 -13.46
CA VAL A 35 1.43 5.45 -12.86
C VAL A 35 1.00 5.06 -11.44
N PHE A 36 0.98 3.76 -11.12
CA PHE A 36 0.67 3.23 -9.80
C PHE A 36 1.93 3.12 -8.93
N ILE A 37 2.61 4.24 -8.73
CA ILE A 37 3.87 4.35 -7.95
C ILE A 37 3.74 3.73 -6.56
N ARG A 38 2.56 3.84 -5.95
CA ARG A 38 2.23 3.27 -4.65
C ARG A 38 2.53 1.77 -4.55
N ASP A 39 2.45 1.02 -5.66
CA ASP A 39 2.64 -0.43 -5.64
C ASP A 39 4.08 -0.84 -5.39
N ALA A 40 5.05 0.03 -5.69
CA ALA A 40 6.47 -0.31 -5.68
C ALA A 40 7.13 -0.22 -4.29
N PHE A 41 6.55 0.50 -3.35
CA PHE A 41 7.16 0.71 -2.04
C PHE A 41 6.15 1.03 -0.93
N ILE A 42 6.60 0.90 0.31
CA ILE A 42 5.93 1.43 1.49
C ILE A 42 6.94 2.20 2.35
N SER A 43 6.52 3.29 2.98
CA SER A 43 7.37 4.12 3.83
C SER A 43 6.84 4.20 5.25
N ASP A 44 7.78 4.40 6.18
CA ASP A 44 7.47 4.79 7.55
C ASP A 44 7.49 6.33 7.70
N LEU A 45 7.26 6.81 8.93
CA LEU A 45 7.29 8.25 9.24
C LEU A 45 8.71 8.83 9.41
N ASN A 46 9.76 7.99 9.29
CA ASN A 46 11.15 8.35 9.59
C ASN A 46 12.05 8.32 8.35
N LYS A 47 11.49 8.54 7.16
CA LYS A 47 12.19 8.44 5.86
C LYS A 47 12.79 7.06 5.56
N ASN A 48 12.32 5.98 6.18
CA ASN A 48 12.68 4.64 5.76
C ASN A 48 11.66 4.12 4.76
N VAL A 49 12.15 3.45 3.74
CA VAL A 49 11.35 2.86 2.67
C VAL A 49 11.71 1.39 2.53
N LEU A 50 10.69 0.55 2.44
CA LEU A 50 10.80 -0.83 2.00
C LEU A 50 10.35 -0.91 0.54
N LEU A 51 11.28 -1.22 -0.38
CA LEU A 51 10.93 -1.56 -1.76
C LEU A 51 10.24 -2.90 -1.79
N LEU A 52 9.11 -2.94 -2.48
CA LEU A 52 8.26 -4.10 -2.57
C LEU A 52 8.60 -4.93 -3.81
N LYS A 53 8.12 -6.15 -3.83
CA LYS A 53 8.34 -7.10 -4.92
C LYS A 53 7.02 -7.48 -5.56
N PHE A 54 6.89 -7.16 -6.83
CA PHE A 54 5.69 -7.47 -7.59
C PHE A 54 5.48 -8.99 -7.77
N SER A 55 4.22 -9.41 -7.77
CA SER A 55 3.84 -10.76 -8.18
C SER A 55 4.05 -10.99 -9.68
N GLN A 56 4.07 -9.92 -10.46
CA GLN A 56 4.27 -9.92 -11.91
C GLN A 56 5.67 -9.42 -12.28
N LYS A 57 6.50 -10.30 -12.83
CA LYS A 57 7.89 -10.01 -13.22
C LYS A 57 8.07 -8.85 -14.22
N ASN A 58 7.05 -8.55 -15.01
CA ASN A 58 7.10 -7.45 -15.98
C ASN A 58 7.15 -6.07 -15.33
N ARG A 59 6.86 -5.97 -14.02
CA ARG A 59 6.95 -4.75 -13.21
C ARG A 59 8.24 -4.64 -12.38
N ASP A 60 9.11 -5.65 -12.38
CA ASP A 60 10.33 -5.65 -11.56
C ASP A 60 11.24 -4.44 -11.81
N ALA A 61 11.25 -3.90 -13.04
CA ALA A 61 12.03 -2.70 -13.36
C ALA A 61 11.54 -1.44 -12.65
N GLU A 62 10.27 -1.38 -12.26
CA GLU A 62 9.66 -0.22 -11.61
C GLU A 62 10.28 0.03 -10.23
N SER A 63 10.50 -1.03 -9.45
CA SER A 63 11.11 -0.92 -8.11
C SER A 63 12.49 -0.29 -8.16
N LYS A 64 13.32 -0.65 -9.16
CA LYS A 64 14.65 -0.07 -9.33
C LYS A 64 14.58 1.42 -9.69
N ILE A 65 13.69 1.79 -10.61
CA ILE A 65 13.51 3.19 -11.03
C ILE A 65 13.04 4.02 -9.83
N ILE A 66 12.10 3.51 -9.04
CA ILE A 66 11.62 4.19 -7.82
C ILE A 66 12.74 4.30 -6.79
N SER A 67 13.56 3.27 -6.59
CA SER A 67 14.75 3.33 -5.71
C SER A 67 15.63 4.51 -6.07
N ASP A 68 16.01 4.64 -7.36
CA ASP A 68 16.88 5.72 -7.84
C ASP A 68 16.29 7.13 -7.59
N TYR A 69 14.96 7.26 -7.61
CA TYR A 69 14.27 8.51 -7.26
C TYR A 69 14.28 8.79 -5.76
N LEU A 70 13.97 7.77 -4.95
CA LEU A 70 13.88 7.90 -3.50
C LEU A 70 15.25 8.17 -2.86
N GLU A 71 16.33 7.58 -3.38
CA GLU A 71 17.71 7.87 -2.97
C GLU A 71 18.05 9.35 -3.15
N LYS A 72 17.64 9.97 -4.26
CA LYS A 72 17.84 11.41 -4.52
C LYS A 72 17.06 12.32 -3.56
N LEU A 73 16.07 11.79 -2.87
CA LEU A 73 15.26 12.46 -1.86
C LEU A 73 15.69 12.15 -0.42
N ASP A 74 16.88 11.55 -0.25
CA ASP A 74 17.46 11.18 1.05
C ASP A 74 16.57 10.22 1.87
N TYR A 75 15.93 9.26 1.20
CA TYR A 75 15.27 8.14 1.88
C TYR A 75 16.24 6.99 2.14
N ASN A 76 16.10 6.35 3.29
CA ASN A 76 16.81 5.12 3.62
C ASN A 76 16.06 3.94 3.01
N ILE A 77 16.67 3.27 2.04
CA ILE A 77 16.01 2.22 1.27
C ILE A 77 16.45 0.85 1.75
N THR A 78 15.47 -0.01 1.99
CA THR A 78 15.61 -1.44 2.23
C THR A 78 14.78 -2.18 1.20
N GLU A 79 15.24 -3.31 0.71
CA GLU A 79 14.48 -4.16 -0.19
C GLU A 79 13.83 -5.31 0.57
N ILE A 80 12.61 -5.70 0.14
CA ILE A 80 12.00 -6.92 0.66
C ILE A 80 12.88 -8.13 0.31
N PRO A 81 13.10 -9.10 1.23
CA PRO A 81 13.98 -10.24 0.96
C PRO A 81 13.58 -11.01 -0.29
N ASN A 82 14.55 -11.30 -1.14
CA ASN A 82 14.30 -11.98 -2.42
C ASN A 82 14.13 -13.49 -2.24
N HIS A 83 13.09 -13.90 -1.52
CA HIS A 83 12.69 -15.29 -1.41
C HIS A 83 11.67 -15.68 -2.47
N ASN A 84 11.71 -16.92 -2.93
CA ASN A 84 10.68 -17.47 -3.81
C ASN A 84 9.31 -17.40 -3.14
N ASN A 85 8.30 -16.95 -3.89
CA ASN A 85 6.92 -16.79 -3.42
C ASN A 85 6.74 -15.75 -2.30
N MET A 86 7.63 -14.75 -2.18
CA MET A 86 7.42 -13.58 -1.35
C MET A 86 7.11 -12.39 -2.26
N PHE A 87 5.87 -11.91 -2.21
CA PHE A 87 5.36 -10.79 -3.00
C PHE A 87 4.63 -9.81 -2.11
N ALA A 88 4.79 -8.52 -2.40
CA ALA A 88 4.08 -7.43 -1.75
C ALA A 88 3.93 -6.28 -2.73
N GLU A 89 2.72 -5.78 -2.87
CA GLU A 89 2.34 -4.65 -3.72
C GLU A 89 1.59 -3.62 -2.86
N GLY A 90 1.95 -2.33 -2.96
CA GLY A 90 1.43 -1.28 -2.07
C GLY A 90 -0.07 -1.07 -2.13
N GLY A 91 -0.71 -1.35 -3.27
CA GLY A 91 -2.17 -1.32 -3.42
C GLY A 91 -2.93 -2.33 -2.56
N GLU A 92 -2.23 -3.30 -1.97
CA GLU A 92 -2.80 -4.27 -1.04
C GLU A 92 -2.69 -3.84 0.43
N PHE A 93 -2.13 -2.65 0.75
CA PHE A 93 -1.88 -2.26 2.14
C PHE A 93 -2.63 -1.01 2.57
N TYR A 94 -3.15 -1.05 3.81
CA TYR A 94 -3.60 0.12 4.55
C TYR A 94 -2.98 0.13 5.94
N TYR A 95 -2.13 1.11 6.20
CA TYR A 95 -1.42 1.26 7.46
C TYR A 95 -2.02 2.35 8.33
N CYS A 96 -2.55 1.97 9.49
CA CYS A 96 -3.08 2.84 10.53
C CYS A 96 -1.98 3.10 11.56
N HIS A 97 -1.12 4.06 11.29
CA HIS A 97 0.14 4.26 12.03
C HIS A 97 -0.04 4.58 13.51
N LYS A 98 -1.10 5.29 13.90
CA LYS A 98 -1.38 5.62 15.33
C LYS A 98 -1.80 4.39 16.11
N ASP A 99 -2.55 3.51 15.49
CA ASP A 99 -3.04 2.26 16.10
C ASP A 99 -2.06 1.10 15.89
N LYS A 100 -1.05 1.28 15.02
CA LYS A 100 -0.11 0.25 14.58
C LYS A 100 -0.81 -0.99 14.03
N ILE A 101 -1.82 -0.77 13.21
CA ILE A 101 -2.59 -1.80 12.53
C ILE A 101 -2.28 -1.76 11.04
N LEU A 102 -2.03 -2.92 10.44
CA LEU A 102 -1.86 -3.08 9.01
C LEU A 102 -2.94 -4.02 8.46
N PHE A 103 -3.75 -3.52 7.55
CA PHE A 103 -4.59 -4.35 6.71
C PHE A 103 -3.83 -4.73 5.45
N SER A 104 -3.85 -6.00 5.07
CA SER A 104 -3.23 -6.48 3.85
C SER A 104 -4.17 -7.36 3.05
N GLY A 105 -4.40 -7.01 1.79
CA GLY A 105 -4.95 -7.94 0.82
C GLY A 105 -3.95 -9.08 0.56
N ILE A 106 -4.49 -10.27 0.27
CA ILE A 106 -3.69 -11.47 -0.06
C ILE A 106 -4.00 -12.00 -1.46
N LYS A 107 -4.43 -11.11 -2.36
CA LYS A 107 -4.61 -11.43 -3.79
C LYS A 107 -3.28 -11.32 -4.54
N ARG A 108 -2.59 -10.19 -4.39
CA ARG A 108 -1.28 -9.91 -4.98
C ARG A 108 -0.15 -10.14 -3.98
N ASN A 109 -0.42 -9.93 -2.69
CA ASN A 109 0.54 -10.23 -1.64
C ASN A 109 0.54 -11.71 -1.29
N SER A 110 1.72 -12.23 -1.00
CA SER A 110 1.85 -13.46 -0.22
C SER A 110 1.71 -13.14 1.27
N ILE A 111 1.32 -14.12 2.07
CA ILE A 111 1.27 -13.96 3.55
C ILE A 111 2.64 -13.54 4.07
N ARG A 112 3.72 -14.17 3.61
CA ARG A 112 5.09 -13.81 4.00
C ARG A 112 5.48 -12.39 3.60
N GLY A 113 5.03 -11.93 2.42
CA GLY A 113 5.24 -10.53 2.01
C GLY A 113 4.52 -9.55 2.91
N ALA A 114 3.28 -9.87 3.32
CA ALA A 114 2.53 -9.06 4.27
C ALA A 114 3.18 -9.04 5.67
N GLU A 115 3.67 -10.18 6.15
CA GLU A 115 4.40 -10.30 7.42
C GLU A 115 5.71 -9.48 7.40
N GLU A 116 6.44 -9.47 6.29
CA GLU A 116 7.66 -8.68 6.15
C GLU A 116 7.38 -7.17 6.22
N VAL A 117 6.33 -6.71 5.52
CA VAL A 117 5.88 -5.32 5.60
C VAL A 117 5.40 -4.96 7.02
N ALA A 118 4.68 -5.86 7.68
CA ALA A 118 4.24 -5.69 9.06
C ALA A 118 5.44 -5.56 10.03
N SER A 119 6.48 -6.37 9.81
CA SER A 119 7.74 -6.30 10.58
C SER A 119 8.46 -4.98 10.34
N PHE A 120 8.62 -4.54 9.09
CA PHE A 120 9.24 -3.27 8.74
C PHE A 120 8.53 -2.07 9.39
N LEU A 121 7.20 -2.05 9.37
CA LEU A 121 6.38 -0.99 9.96
C LEU A 121 6.24 -1.12 11.49
N ASN A 122 6.74 -2.21 12.09
CA ASN A 122 6.61 -2.51 13.51
C ASN A 122 5.16 -2.39 14.00
N VAL A 123 4.25 -3.10 13.32
CA VAL A 123 2.83 -3.09 13.66
C VAL A 123 2.52 -4.02 14.83
N ASN A 124 1.45 -3.71 15.56
CA ASN A 124 0.94 -4.56 16.63
C ASN A 124 -0.02 -5.64 16.11
N GLU A 125 -0.71 -5.34 15.01
CA GLU A 125 -1.73 -6.22 14.45
C GLU A 125 -1.69 -6.20 12.91
N LEU A 126 -1.66 -7.40 12.31
CA LEU A 126 -1.76 -7.61 10.87
C LEU A 126 -3.07 -8.33 10.56
N ILE A 127 -3.93 -7.69 9.76
CA ILE A 127 -5.22 -8.24 9.34
C ILE A 127 -5.15 -8.62 7.87
N LEU A 128 -5.24 -9.92 7.59
CA LEU A 128 -5.21 -10.47 6.23
C LEU A 128 -6.61 -10.53 5.63
N ILE A 129 -6.79 -9.90 4.46
CA ILE A 129 -8.08 -9.83 3.78
C ILE A 129 -7.98 -10.54 2.43
N LYS A 130 -8.78 -11.59 2.26
CA LYS A 130 -8.94 -12.26 0.98
C LYS A 130 -10.05 -11.60 0.19
N THR A 131 -9.73 -11.15 -1.03
CA THR A 131 -10.67 -10.50 -1.95
C THR A 131 -10.59 -11.11 -3.35
N GLU A 132 -11.69 -11.01 -4.11
CA GLU A 132 -11.72 -11.32 -5.55
C GLU A 132 -11.34 -10.11 -6.42
N ALA A 133 -11.22 -8.92 -5.84
CA ALA A 133 -10.80 -7.69 -6.52
C ALA A 133 -9.34 -7.76 -7.00
N PHE A 134 -8.96 -6.82 -7.84
CA PHE A 134 -7.59 -6.74 -8.39
C PHE A 134 -6.56 -6.40 -7.31
N HIS A 135 -6.83 -5.36 -6.52
CA HIS A 135 -6.09 -4.95 -5.31
C HIS A 135 -7.08 -4.66 -4.19
N LEU A 136 -6.62 -4.68 -2.94
CA LEU A 136 -7.45 -4.34 -1.79
C LEU A 136 -7.98 -2.90 -1.88
N ASP A 137 -7.18 -1.95 -2.35
CA ASP A 137 -7.54 -0.53 -2.44
C ASP A 137 -8.69 -0.22 -3.44
N THR A 138 -9.10 -1.18 -4.24
CA THR A 138 -10.28 -1.06 -5.11
C THR A 138 -11.60 -1.37 -4.40
N VAL A 139 -11.56 -1.99 -3.21
CA VAL A 139 -12.76 -2.51 -2.51
C VAL A 139 -12.73 -2.26 -1.01
N PHE A 140 -11.68 -1.63 -0.51
CA PHE A 140 -11.48 -1.37 0.91
C PHE A 140 -10.75 -0.05 1.10
N THR A 141 -11.10 0.70 2.14
CA THR A 141 -10.32 1.84 2.62
C THR A 141 -10.54 2.07 4.11
N THR A 142 -9.61 2.76 4.74
CA THR A 142 -9.66 3.13 6.16
C THR A 142 -10.06 4.60 6.32
N ILE A 143 -10.82 4.91 7.37
CA ILE A 143 -11.17 6.27 7.76
C ILE A 143 -10.53 6.55 9.11
N MET A 144 -9.75 7.65 9.15
CA MET A 144 -9.10 8.12 10.38
C MET A 144 -9.85 9.33 10.94
N ASP A 145 -9.87 9.45 12.25
CA ASP A 145 -10.32 10.67 12.92
C ASP A 145 -9.27 11.80 12.79
N HIS A 146 -9.60 12.99 13.33
CA HIS A 146 -8.71 14.16 13.33
C HIS A 146 -7.39 13.96 14.11
N ASN A 147 -7.28 12.93 14.94
CA ASN A 147 -6.06 12.55 15.65
C ASN A 147 -5.25 11.49 14.88
N GLY A 148 -5.75 11.03 13.73
CA GLY A 148 -5.14 9.98 12.93
C GLY A 148 -5.40 8.56 13.47
N LYS A 149 -6.40 8.38 14.35
CA LYS A 149 -6.85 7.06 14.81
C LYS A 149 -7.89 6.47 13.88
N LEU A 150 -7.82 5.18 13.70
CA LEU A 150 -8.80 4.43 12.91
C LEU A 150 -10.18 4.51 13.59
N CYS A 151 -11.19 5.01 12.86
CA CYS A 151 -12.56 5.12 13.36
C CYS A 151 -13.56 4.30 12.52
N ALA A 152 -13.28 4.09 11.25
CA ALA A 152 -14.11 3.26 10.39
C ALA A 152 -13.31 2.63 9.25
N VAL A 153 -13.91 1.61 8.63
CA VAL A 153 -13.46 1.06 7.34
C VAL A 153 -14.64 1.04 6.37
N ILE A 154 -14.37 1.33 5.11
CA ILE A 154 -15.34 1.09 4.02
C ILE A 154 -14.92 -0.20 3.32
N ALA A 155 -15.85 -1.13 3.17
CA ALA A 155 -15.56 -2.45 2.63
C ALA A 155 -16.67 -2.96 1.71
N CYS A 156 -16.30 -3.30 0.45
CA CYS A 156 -17.23 -3.90 -0.49
C CYS A 156 -17.45 -5.38 -0.12
N LYS A 157 -18.50 -5.65 0.64
CA LYS A 157 -18.84 -6.97 1.19
C LYS A 157 -18.89 -8.07 0.13
N ASP A 158 -19.41 -7.76 -1.07
CA ASP A 158 -19.60 -8.76 -2.12
C ASP A 158 -18.30 -9.21 -2.79
N LEU A 159 -17.22 -8.45 -2.62
CA LEU A 159 -15.90 -8.72 -3.19
C LEU A 159 -14.87 -9.18 -2.15
N ILE A 160 -15.21 -9.17 -0.87
CA ILE A 160 -14.39 -9.71 0.22
C ILE A 160 -14.92 -11.10 0.60
N SER A 161 -14.01 -12.05 0.82
CA SER A 161 -14.42 -13.40 1.21
C SER A 161 -15.21 -13.39 2.53
N LYS A 162 -16.14 -14.33 2.69
CA LYS A 162 -16.99 -14.41 3.89
C LYS A 162 -16.15 -14.49 5.19
N ASP A 163 -15.10 -15.31 5.17
CA ASP A 163 -14.23 -15.47 6.35
C ASP A 163 -13.48 -14.18 6.69
N SER A 164 -12.98 -13.46 5.68
CA SER A 164 -12.32 -12.17 5.88
C SER A 164 -13.31 -11.08 6.33
N PHE A 165 -14.52 -11.10 5.82
CA PHE A 165 -15.54 -10.15 6.28
C PHE A 165 -15.99 -10.42 7.71
N GLU A 166 -16.07 -11.70 8.12
CA GLU A 166 -16.34 -12.07 9.50
C GLU A 166 -15.19 -11.65 10.44
N LEU A 167 -13.93 -11.82 10.01
CA LEU A 167 -12.76 -11.31 10.72
C LEU A 167 -12.82 -9.79 10.90
N LEU A 168 -13.18 -9.04 9.86
CA LEU A 168 -13.39 -7.58 9.95
C LEU A 168 -14.51 -7.23 10.94
N ASN A 169 -15.61 -7.96 10.95
CA ASN A 169 -16.71 -7.77 11.93
C ASN A 169 -16.25 -8.01 13.38
N GLN A 170 -15.44 -9.04 13.61
CA GLN A 170 -14.88 -9.31 14.94
C GLN A 170 -13.93 -8.21 15.37
N PHE A 171 -13.03 -7.77 14.47
CA PHE A 171 -12.12 -6.66 14.69
C PHE A 171 -12.88 -5.36 14.99
N SER A 172 -13.90 -5.03 14.20
CA SER A 172 -14.78 -3.87 14.39
C SER A 172 -15.39 -3.83 15.79
N ARG A 173 -16.00 -4.94 16.23
CA ARG A 173 -16.61 -5.06 17.57
C ARG A 173 -15.60 -4.90 18.70
N SER A 174 -14.41 -5.52 18.54
CA SER A 174 -13.36 -5.50 19.58
C SER A 174 -12.72 -4.11 19.74
N ASN A 175 -12.69 -3.32 18.67
CA ASN A 175 -12.02 -2.03 18.64
C ASN A 175 -12.99 -0.83 18.58
N SER A 176 -14.31 -1.07 18.59
CA SER A 176 -15.35 -0.03 18.44
C SER A 176 -15.16 0.80 17.15
N ILE A 177 -14.92 0.13 16.03
CA ILE A 177 -14.70 0.72 14.71
C ILE A 177 -15.89 0.38 13.82
N ASP A 178 -16.40 1.35 13.06
CA ASP A 178 -17.52 1.13 12.15
C ASP A 178 -17.09 0.42 10.87
N ILE A 179 -17.94 -0.44 10.30
CA ILE A 179 -17.84 -0.96 8.94
C ILE A 179 -18.97 -0.37 8.11
N ILE A 180 -18.61 0.30 7.02
CA ILE A 180 -19.51 0.99 6.10
C ILE A 180 -19.51 0.28 4.75
#